data_be639daf2a19aea2f65fad0cbc5ec779
#
_entry.id   be639daf2a19aea2f65fad0cbc5ec779
#
_cell.length_a   1.000
_cell.length_b   1.000
_cell.length_c   1.000
_cell.angle_alpha   90.00
_cell.angle_beta   90.00
_cell.angle_gamma   90.00
#
_symmetry.space_group_name_H-M   'P 1'
#
loop_
_entity.id
_entity.type
_entity.pdbx_description
1 polymer ?
#
loop_
_entity_poly.entity_id
_entity_poly.type
_entity_poly.pdbx_seq_one_letter_code
_entity_poly.pdbx_strand_id
1 'polypeptide(L)'
;MLDVCLLGTAGMMPLPNRWLTSCFFRYNGECLLIDCGEGTQVALREAGFSPNPVSIICLTHYHADHVSGLPGFLLSMGNSDRTEPVTIIGPKGLKRVVDALRVIAPELPFEINYMEL
;
A
#
# COMPACT_ATOMS: atom_id res chain seq x y z
N MET A 1 -10.05 4.90 18.97
CA MET A 1 -8.94 5.84 18.77
C MET A 1 -8.44 5.77 17.35
N LEU A 2 -8.18 6.90 16.72
CA LEU A 2 -7.66 6.98 15.37
C LEU A 2 -6.14 7.17 15.46
N ASP A 3 -5.39 6.26 14.83
CA ASP A 3 -3.94 6.40 14.65
C ASP A 3 -3.66 6.85 13.22
N VAL A 4 -2.82 7.85 13.07
CA VAL A 4 -2.36 8.36 11.77
C VAL A 4 -0.83 8.34 11.77
N CYS A 5 -0.24 7.77 10.72
CA CYS A 5 1.21 7.70 10.61
C CYS A 5 1.65 8.06 9.19
N LEU A 6 2.49 9.09 9.07
CA LEU A 6 3.12 9.44 7.80
C LEU A 6 4.32 8.51 7.61
N LEU A 7 4.17 7.52 6.74
CA LEU A 7 5.20 6.51 6.50
C LEU A 7 6.28 7.01 5.55
N GLY A 8 5.92 7.84 4.59
CA GLY A 8 6.84 8.37 3.61
C GLY A 8 6.44 9.75 3.16
N THR A 9 7.42 10.65 3.03
CA THR A 9 7.22 12.05 2.63
C THR A 9 8.16 12.49 1.52
N ALA A 10 9.05 11.60 1.05
CA ALA A 10 9.97 11.92 -0.04
C ALA A 10 9.24 11.87 -1.38
N GLY A 11 9.60 12.76 -2.29
CA GLY A 11 9.13 12.72 -3.67
C GLY A 11 10.18 12.15 -4.59
N MET A 12 9.76 11.42 -5.62
CA MET A 12 10.57 10.87 -6.72
C MET A 12 11.58 9.80 -6.30
N MET A 13 12.44 10.04 -5.33
CA MET A 13 13.49 9.11 -4.89
C MET A 13 13.45 8.91 -3.39
N PRO A 14 13.56 7.66 -2.91
CA PRO A 14 13.71 7.42 -1.49
C PRO A 14 15.10 7.87 -1.03
N LEU A 15 15.15 8.36 0.20
CA LEU A 15 16.41 8.77 0.84
C LEU A 15 16.61 7.91 2.08
N PRO A 16 17.84 7.78 2.60
CA PRO A 16 18.07 7.09 3.87
C PRO A 16 17.15 7.64 4.96
N ASN A 17 16.38 6.75 5.59
CA ASN A 17 15.40 7.09 6.62
C ASN A 17 14.26 8.00 6.14
N ARG A 18 14.04 8.10 4.82
CA ARG A 18 12.97 8.90 4.26
C ARG A 18 12.42 8.23 3.01
N TRP A 19 11.30 7.53 3.16
CA TRP A 19 10.67 6.75 2.11
C TRP A 19 9.70 7.58 1.27
N LEU A 20 9.24 7.02 0.17
CA LEU A 20 8.32 7.71 -0.74
C LEU A 20 6.90 7.76 -0.16
N THR A 21 6.05 8.58 -0.77
CA THR A 21 4.75 8.99 -0.22
C THR A 21 3.87 7.83 0.20
N SER A 22 3.45 7.86 1.46
CA SER A 22 2.48 6.93 2.02
C SER A 22 1.98 7.43 3.37
N CYS A 23 0.70 7.20 3.64
CA CYS A 23 0.09 7.55 4.92
C CYS A 23 -0.78 6.40 5.41
N PHE A 24 -0.62 6.02 6.67
CA PHE A 24 -1.31 4.90 7.28
C PHE A 24 -2.33 5.39 8.30
N PHE A 25 -3.51 4.79 8.28
CA PHE A 25 -4.57 5.05 9.25
C PHE A 25 -5.03 3.76 9.89
N ARG A 26 -5.29 3.79 11.20
CA ARG A 26 -5.90 2.68 11.92
C ARG A 26 -7.02 3.21 12.81
N TYR A 27 -8.21 2.61 12.68
CA TYR A 27 -9.37 2.97 13.47
C TYR A 27 -10.19 1.73 13.78
N ASN A 28 -10.40 1.44 15.07
CA ASN A 28 -11.17 0.27 15.53
C ASN A 28 -10.70 -1.04 14.90
N GLY A 29 -9.38 -1.21 14.77
CA GLY A 29 -8.78 -2.42 14.21
C GLY A 29 -8.75 -2.48 12.68
N GLU A 30 -9.43 -1.55 12.00
CA GLU A 30 -9.38 -1.47 10.55
C GLU A 30 -8.24 -0.55 10.11
N CYS A 31 -7.52 -0.97 9.08
CA CYS A 31 -6.36 -0.25 8.60
C CYS A 31 -6.53 0.15 7.13
N LEU A 32 -6.14 1.39 6.84
CA LEU A 32 -6.22 1.99 5.52
C LEU A 32 -4.88 2.64 5.18
N LEU A 33 -4.45 2.44 3.95
CA LEU A 33 -3.23 3.04 3.44
C LEU A 33 -3.59 4.01 2.32
N ILE A 34 -3.03 5.22 2.36
CA ILE A 34 -3.16 6.19 1.27
C ILE A 34 -1.80 6.32 0.60
N ASP A 35 -1.74 5.98 -0.67
CA ASP A 35 -0.55 5.86 -1.49
C ASP A 35 0.44 4.84 -0.94
N CYS A 36 1.23 4.28 -1.82
CA CYS A 36 2.14 3.19 -1.50
C CYS A 36 3.44 3.38 -2.28
N GLY A 37 4.20 4.37 -1.86
CA GLY A 37 5.51 4.65 -2.42
C GLY A 37 6.52 3.57 -2.04
N GLU A 38 7.68 3.61 -2.66
CA GLU A 38 8.74 2.65 -2.41
C GLU A 38 9.15 2.66 -0.95
N GLY A 39 9.23 1.48 -0.33
CA GLY A 39 9.65 1.33 1.05
C GLY A 39 8.52 1.40 2.08
N THR A 40 7.27 1.51 1.65
CA THR A 40 6.12 1.64 2.56
C THR A 40 6.07 0.50 3.58
N GLN A 41 6.28 -0.75 3.19
CA GLN A 41 6.22 -1.88 4.11
C GLN A 41 7.34 -1.82 5.16
N VAL A 42 8.49 -1.28 4.81
CA VAL A 42 9.61 -1.11 5.75
C VAL A 42 9.27 0.00 6.74
N ALA A 43 8.81 1.14 6.25
CA ALA A 43 8.43 2.28 7.09
C ALA A 43 7.31 1.89 8.06
N LEU A 44 6.35 1.09 7.60
CA LEU A 44 5.26 0.60 8.45
C LEU A 44 5.78 -0.24 9.61
N ARG A 45 6.70 -1.16 9.34
CA ARG A 45 7.31 -1.99 10.39
C ARG A 45 8.17 -1.16 11.35
N GLU A 46 8.92 -0.20 10.85
CA GLU A 46 9.70 0.72 11.68
C GLU A 46 8.80 1.53 12.62
N ALA A 47 7.58 1.85 12.18
CA ALA A 47 6.59 2.54 13.01
C ALA A 47 5.86 1.62 14.00
N GLY A 48 6.15 0.32 13.98
CA GLY A 48 5.57 -0.65 14.90
C GLY A 48 4.26 -1.27 14.43
N PHE A 49 3.91 -1.15 13.16
CA PHE A 49 2.70 -1.73 12.60
C PHE A 49 3.02 -2.90 11.68
N SER A 50 2.00 -3.73 11.40
CA SER A 50 2.10 -4.84 10.46
C SER A 50 1.31 -4.55 9.19
N PRO A 51 1.74 -5.04 8.02
CA PRO A 51 0.97 -4.88 6.78
C PRO A 51 -0.27 -5.77 6.71
N ASN A 52 -0.30 -6.88 7.46
CA ASN A 52 -1.39 -7.87 7.39
C ASN A 52 -2.79 -7.25 7.55
N PRO A 53 -3.08 -6.37 8.53
CA PRO A 53 -4.44 -5.91 8.76
C PRO A 53 -4.91 -4.81 7.80
N VAL A 54 -4.08 -4.38 6.85
CA VAL A 54 -4.50 -3.36 5.88
C VAL A 54 -5.55 -3.96 4.94
N SER A 55 -6.75 -3.39 4.94
CA SER A 55 -7.87 -3.89 4.14
C SER A 55 -8.21 -2.98 2.97
N ILE A 56 -7.80 -1.71 3.02
CA ILE A 56 -8.08 -0.73 1.99
C ILE A 56 -6.81 0.03 1.64
N ILE A 57 -6.51 0.12 0.35
CA ILE A 57 -5.41 0.92 -0.18
C ILE A 57 -6.00 1.93 -1.16
N CYS A 58 -5.81 3.22 -0.87
CA CYS A 58 -6.28 4.29 -1.75
C CYS A 58 -5.09 4.88 -2.49
N LEU A 59 -5.17 4.93 -3.81
CA LEU A 59 -4.15 5.56 -4.65
C LEU A 59 -4.69 6.89 -5.15
N THR A 60 -3.98 7.98 -4.83
CA THR A 60 -4.43 9.33 -5.22
C THR A 60 -4.20 9.58 -6.70
N HIS A 61 -3.11 9.09 -7.23
CA HIS A 61 -2.78 9.13 -8.66
C HIS A 61 -1.67 8.09 -8.93
N TYR A 62 -1.19 8.00 -10.17
CA TYR A 62 -0.32 6.89 -10.58
C TYR A 62 1.12 7.29 -10.92
N HIS A 63 1.62 8.38 -10.36
CA HIS A 63 3.04 8.69 -10.44
C HIS A 63 3.84 7.64 -9.64
N ALA A 64 5.04 7.34 -10.09
CA ALA A 64 5.84 6.26 -9.52
C ALA A 64 6.06 6.42 -8.01
N ASP A 65 6.29 7.62 -7.52
CA ASP A 65 6.53 7.88 -6.10
C ASP A 65 5.31 7.59 -5.21
N HIS A 66 4.13 7.36 -5.81
CA HIS A 66 2.90 7.03 -5.08
C HIS A 66 2.49 5.57 -5.21
N VAL A 67 3.07 4.81 -6.15
CA VAL A 67 2.64 3.42 -6.42
C VAL A 67 3.79 2.43 -6.54
N SER A 68 5.04 2.89 -6.56
CA SER A 68 6.19 2.00 -6.80
C SER A 68 6.38 0.94 -5.72
N GLY A 69 5.86 1.16 -4.53
CA GLY A 69 5.96 0.19 -3.43
C GLY A 69 4.83 -0.83 -3.39
N LEU A 70 3.83 -0.69 -4.26
CA LEU A 70 2.64 -1.55 -4.18
C LEU A 70 2.93 -3.04 -4.34
N PRO A 71 3.71 -3.51 -5.34
CA PRO A 71 4.00 -4.93 -5.45
C PRO A 71 4.66 -5.50 -4.21
N GLY A 72 5.69 -4.83 -3.69
CA GLY A 72 6.38 -5.26 -2.47
C GLY A 72 5.48 -5.25 -1.25
N PHE A 73 4.60 -4.25 -1.14
CA PHE A 73 3.64 -4.18 -0.04
C PHE A 73 2.65 -5.34 -0.08
N LEU A 74 2.09 -5.65 -1.25
CA LEU A 74 1.16 -6.76 -1.43
C LEU A 74 1.84 -8.11 -1.12
N LEU A 75 3.08 -8.29 -1.55
CA LEU A 75 3.86 -9.49 -1.23
C LEU A 75 4.08 -9.60 0.28
N SER A 76 4.39 -8.48 0.95
CA SER A 76 4.58 -8.46 2.41
C SER A 76 3.29 -8.83 3.14
N MET A 77 2.14 -8.38 2.65
CA MET A 77 0.85 -8.76 3.22
C MET A 77 0.62 -10.26 3.11
N GLY A 78 0.86 -10.83 1.93
CA GLY A 78 0.72 -12.27 1.70
C GLY A 78 1.68 -13.09 2.54
N ASN A 79 2.91 -12.65 2.68
CA ASN A 79 3.91 -13.31 3.51
C ASN A 79 3.63 -13.16 5.01
N SER A 80 2.74 -12.26 5.39
CA SER A 80 2.29 -12.06 6.77
C SER A 80 0.92 -12.71 7.01
N ASP A 81 0.58 -13.72 6.22
CA ASP A 81 -0.63 -14.55 6.34
C ASP A 81 -1.94 -13.82 6.05
N ARG A 82 -1.93 -12.77 5.26
CA ARG A 82 -3.16 -12.14 4.82
C ARG A 82 -3.91 -13.05 3.84
N THR A 83 -5.14 -13.40 4.16
CA THR A 83 -6.01 -14.21 3.27
C THR A 83 -7.32 -13.49 2.94
N GLU A 84 -7.71 -12.49 3.74
CA GLU A 84 -8.90 -11.71 3.49
C GLU A 84 -8.72 -10.78 2.28
N PRO A 85 -9.76 -10.50 1.50
CA PRO A 85 -9.65 -9.59 0.36
C PRO A 85 -9.15 -8.20 0.74
N VAL A 86 -8.48 -7.57 -0.21
CA VAL A 86 -8.00 -6.18 -0.10
C VAL A 86 -8.70 -5.36 -1.17
N THR A 87 -9.24 -4.22 -0.79
CA THR A 87 -9.86 -3.29 -1.74
C THR A 87 -8.86 -2.19 -2.09
N ILE A 88 -8.62 -2.00 -3.38
CA ILE A 88 -7.80 -0.89 -3.87
C ILE A 88 -8.72 0.12 -4.56
N ILE A 89 -8.63 1.36 -4.11
CA ILE A 89 -9.45 2.47 -4.59
C ILE A 89 -8.56 3.47 -5.31
N GLY A 90 -8.99 3.95 -6.46
CA GLY A 90 -8.22 4.95 -7.18
C GLY A 90 -8.97 5.55 -8.35
N PRO A 91 -8.37 6.55 -9.01
CA PRO A 91 -8.98 7.17 -10.17
C PRO A 91 -8.95 6.27 -11.41
N LYS A 92 -9.49 6.77 -12.50
CA LYS A 92 -9.57 6.07 -13.79
C LYS A 92 -8.22 5.46 -14.16
N GLY A 93 -8.24 4.22 -14.65
CA GLY A 93 -7.03 3.47 -15.02
C GLY A 93 -6.49 2.58 -13.89
N LEU A 94 -7.17 2.52 -12.75
CA LEU A 94 -6.74 1.78 -11.58
C LEU A 94 -6.35 0.34 -11.89
N LYS A 95 -7.27 -0.42 -12.48
CA LYS A 95 -7.02 -1.84 -12.72
C LYS A 95 -5.84 -2.06 -13.67
N ARG A 96 -5.72 -1.25 -14.70
CA ARG A 96 -4.60 -1.34 -15.65
C ARG A 96 -3.26 -1.12 -14.96
N VAL A 97 -3.18 -0.12 -14.10
CA VAL A 97 -1.94 0.20 -13.37
C VAL A 97 -1.60 -0.91 -12.38
N VAL A 98 -2.56 -1.34 -11.57
CA VAL A 98 -2.33 -2.39 -10.58
C VAL A 98 -1.99 -3.71 -11.24
N ASP A 99 -2.68 -4.09 -12.31
CA ASP A 99 -2.35 -5.31 -13.05
C ASP A 99 -0.93 -5.26 -13.62
N ALA A 100 -0.51 -4.12 -14.14
CA ALA A 100 0.86 -3.94 -14.64
C ALA A 100 1.89 -4.10 -13.53
N LEU A 101 1.65 -3.49 -12.38
CA LEU A 101 2.55 -3.64 -11.22
C LEU A 101 2.59 -5.07 -10.73
N ARG A 102 1.48 -5.79 -10.79
CA ARG A 102 1.37 -7.16 -10.33
C ARG A 102 2.00 -8.19 -11.27
N VAL A 103 2.51 -7.79 -12.41
CA VAL A 103 3.26 -8.72 -13.30
C VAL A 103 4.41 -9.39 -12.54
N ILE A 104 5.02 -8.67 -11.59
CA ILE A 104 6.12 -9.19 -10.77
C ILE A 104 5.63 -9.82 -9.44
N ALA A 105 4.33 -9.78 -9.18
CA ALA A 105 3.71 -10.34 -7.97
C ALA A 105 2.35 -10.95 -8.34
N PRO A 106 2.32 -11.95 -9.24
CA PRO A 106 1.05 -12.43 -9.80
C PRO A 106 0.27 -13.33 -8.84
N GLU A 107 0.95 -13.99 -7.91
CA GLU A 107 0.31 -14.93 -7.00
C GLU A 107 0.26 -14.35 -5.60
N LEU A 108 -0.95 -14.10 -5.13
CA LEU A 108 -1.21 -13.60 -3.78
C LEU A 108 -2.25 -14.50 -3.12
N PRO A 109 -2.14 -14.76 -1.79
CA PRO A 109 -3.09 -15.62 -1.08
C PRO A 109 -4.42 -14.93 -0.77
N PHE A 110 -4.67 -13.75 -1.32
CA PHE A 110 -5.90 -13.00 -1.13
C PHE A 110 -6.35 -12.37 -2.45
N GLU A 111 -7.64 -12.06 -2.53
CA GLU A 111 -8.22 -11.41 -3.69
C GLU A 111 -8.07 -9.89 -3.58
N ILE A 112 -7.98 -9.23 -4.73
CA ILE A 112 -7.98 -7.77 -4.81
C ILE A 112 -9.29 -7.34 -5.47
N ASN A 113 -10.03 -6.48 -4.77
CA ASN A 113 -11.22 -5.84 -5.30
C ASN A 113 -10.86 -4.42 -5.71
N TYR A 114 -11.33 -4.01 -6.88
CA TYR A 114 -11.03 -2.68 -7.43
C TYR A 114 -12.24 -1.78 -7.29
N MET A 115 -11.99 -0.55 -6.86
CA MET A 115 -13.02 0.50 -6.83
C MET A 115 -12.47 1.72 -7.55
N GLU A 116 -12.83 1.85 -8.83
CA GLU A 116 -12.42 3.00 -9.64
C GLU A 116 -13.40 4.14 -9.44
N LEU A 117 -12.87 5.31 -9.15
CA LEU A 117 -13.68 6.51 -8.91
C LEU A 117 -13.92 7.30 -10.17
#